data_c7328ec815d0a47449041bfbbb8a9b44
#
_entry.id   c7328ec815d0a47449041bfbbb8a9b44
#
_cell.length_a   1.000
_cell.length_b   1.000
_cell.length_c   1.000
_cell.angle_alpha   90.00
_cell.angle_beta   90.00
_cell.angle_gamma   90.00
#
_symmetry.space_group_name_H-M   'P 1'
#
loop_
_entity.id
_entity.type
_entity.pdbx_description
1 polymer ?
#
loop_
_entity_poly.entity_id
_entity_poly.type
_entity_poly.pdbx_seq_one_letter_code
_entity_poly.pdbx_strand_id
1 'polypeptide(L)'
;MIEINQLEGVHFRLPAAAIPAGELAAFVAPTLACAREFVDLLLGLTRPREGAVRVFGESVGTLDEAASLALRSRLGFAAQAEGLIGHLALWENILLGPGYHQRQTAAGLDARVRTLLGWCGWPVEEARTAFRRQPEEATPFERATAVWLRALLGGPELLVCENLFGGLAAEQRRRLIDASVSYLSENPSRCSVFVLVGDRLIEELQPTTLFYLSLRGDFRAEAQA
;
A
#
# COMPACT_ATOMS: atom_id res chain seq x y z
N MET A 1 8.75 3.43 -12.70
CA MET A 1 7.75 4.13 -11.87
C MET A 1 8.32 4.56 -10.53
N ILE A 2 9.01 3.68 -9.83
CA ILE A 2 9.76 4.00 -8.60
C ILE A 2 11.24 3.77 -8.87
N GLU A 3 12.08 4.70 -8.47
CA GLU A 3 13.53 4.59 -8.51
C GLU A 3 14.10 4.96 -7.15
N ILE A 4 14.94 4.08 -6.63
CA ILE A 4 15.60 4.25 -5.33
C ILE A 4 17.11 4.15 -5.58
N ASN A 5 17.85 5.08 -5.03
CA ASN A 5 19.30 5.12 -5.14
C ASN A 5 19.93 5.40 -3.79
N GLN A 6 20.74 4.46 -3.30
CA GLN A 6 21.50 4.52 -2.05
C GLN A 6 20.69 5.06 -0.88
N LEU A 7 19.45 4.56 -0.74
CA LEU A 7 18.51 5.03 0.26
C LEU A 7 18.94 4.62 1.67
N GLU A 8 19.14 5.60 2.52
CA GLU A 8 19.40 5.39 3.95
C GLU A 8 18.34 6.10 4.79
N GLY A 9 17.64 5.33 5.60
CA GLY A 9 16.74 5.80 6.64
C GLY A 9 17.44 5.88 8.01
N VAL A 10 16.66 6.06 9.05
CA VAL A 10 17.12 5.98 10.44
C VAL A 10 17.40 4.52 10.82
N HIS A 11 16.54 3.61 10.38
CA HIS A 11 16.52 2.21 10.80
C HIS A 11 17.04 1.24 9.73
N PHE A 12 17.07 1.64 8.45
CA PHE A 12 17.36 0.73 7.36
C PHE A 12 18.24 1.35 6.27
N ARG A 13 18.74 0.48 5.39
CA ARG A 13 19.40 0.81 4.13
C ARG A 13 18.84 -0.01 2.98
N LEU A 14 18.81 0.60 1.79
CA LEU A 14 18.47 -0.06 0.54
C LEU A 14 19.39 0.51 -0.57
N PRO A 15 20.33 -0.27 -1.12
CA PRO A 15 21.32 0.25 -2.07
C PRO A 15 20.69 0.81 -3.35
N ALA A 16 19.85 0.02 -4.00
CA ALA A 16 19.13 0.43 -5.20
C ALA A 16 17.88 -0.42 -5.40
N ALA A 17 16.84 0.19 -5.99
CA ALA A 17 15.67 -0.52 -6.50
C ALA A 17 15.07 0.27 -7.66
N ALA A 18 14.59 -0.44 -8.67
CA ALA A 18 13.84 0.13 -9.77
C ALA A 18 12.60 -0.75 -10.00
N ILE A 19 11.42 -0.11 -9.99
CA ILE A 19 10.15 -0.79 -10.17
C ILE A 19 9.44 -0.09 -11.33
N PRO A 20 9.37 -0.72 -12.51
CA PRO A 20 8.63 -0.21 -13.65
C PRO A 20 7.11 -0.26 -13.40
N ALA A 21 6.35 0.33 -14.30
CA ALA A 21 4.90 0.12 -14.35
C ALA A 21 4.59 -1.34 -14.72
N GLY A 22 3.43 -1.82 -14.31
CA GLY A 22 2.97 -3.20 -14.54
C GLY A 22 3.42 -4.19 -13.48
N GLU A 23 4.29 -3.79 -12.54
CA GLU A 23 4.88 -4.70 -11.58
C GLU A 23 4.18 -4.73 -10.22
N LEU A 24 4.18 -5.94 -9.63
CA LEU A 24 3.88 -6.18 -8.24
C LEU A 24 5.19 -6.41 -7.51
N ALA A 25 5.67 -5.41 -6.77
CA ALA A 25 6.91 -5.48 -6.03
C ALA A 25 6.67 -5.74 -4.54
N ALA A 26 7.58 -6.50 -3.92
CA ALA A 26 7.60 -6.65 -2.47
C ALA A 26 8.90 -6.13 -1.87
N PHE A 27 8.78 -5.43 -0.75
CA PHE A 27 9.89 -5.05 0.11
C PHE A 27 9.75 -5.75 1.45
N VAL A 28 10.76 -6.52 1.82
CA VAL A 28 10.80 -7.22 3.10
C VAL A 28 11.60 -6.38 4.09
N ALA A 29 10.93 -5.92 5.12
CA ALA A 29 11.53 -5.18 6.20
C ALA A 29 11.84 -6.11 7.40
N PRO A 30 13.00 -5.95 8.05
CA PRO A 30 13.35 -6.75 9.21
C PRO A 30 12.51 -6.41 10.44
N THR A 31 11.98 -5.20 10.52
CA THR A 31 11.15 -4.72 11.64
C THR A 31 10.01 -3.85 11.15
N LEU A 32 8.98 -3.68 12.00
CA LEU A 32 7.87 -2.77 11.72
C LEU A 32 8.35 -1.31 11.60
N ALA A 33 9.34 -0.90 12.38
CA ALA A 33 9.92 0.45 12.30
C ALA A 33 10.57 0.71 10.94
N CYS A 34 11.31 -0.28 10.40
CA CYS A 34 11.89 -0.18 9.06
C CYS A 34 10.80 -0.12 7.97
N ALA A 35 9.75 -0.95 8.10
CA ALA A 35 8.63 -0.97 7.16
C ALA A 35 7.94 0.40 7.11
N ARG A 36 7.60 0.93 8.29
CA ARG A 36 6.91 2.22 8.41
C ARG A 36 7.74 3.37 7.86
N GLU A 37 9.00 3.46 8.27
CA GLU A 37 9.90 4.51 7.77
C GLU A 37 10.05 4.45 6.25
N PHE A 38 10.20 3.25 5.67
CA PHE A 38 10.28 3.08 4.23
C PHE A 38 9.00 3.55 3.52
N VAL A 39 7.84 3.21 4.06
CA VAL A 39 6.54 3.67 3.54
C VAL A 39 6.44 5.19 3.63
N ASP A 40 6.79 5.81 4.76
CA ASP A 40 6.75 7.25 4.93
C ASP A 40 7.65 7.98 3.91
N LEU A 41 8.81 7.39 3.57
CA LEU A 41 9.69 7.90 2.52
C LEU A 41 9.06 7.76 1.12
N LEU A 42 8.42 6.62 0.79
CA LEU A 42 7.72 6.43 -0.48
C LEU A 42 6.56 7.40 -0.66
N LEU A 43 5.84 7.69 0.41
CA LEU A 43 4.70 8.61 0.40
C LEU A 43 5.12 10.10 0.46
N GLY A 44 6.42 10.37 0.58
CA GLY A 44 6.94 11.73 0.72
C GLY A 44 6.51 12.43 2.02
N LEU A 45 6.27 11.66 3.09
CA LEU A 45 5.94 12.15 4.43
C LEU A 45 7.19 12.51 5.24
N THR A 46 8.31 11.87 4.93
CA THR A 46 9.62 12.12 5.55
C THR A 46 10.70 12.25 4.48
N ARG A 47 11.90 12.68 4.89
CA ARG A 47 13.06 12.78 4.01
C ARG A 47 14.08 11.71 4.38
N PRO A 48 14.75 11.09 3.38
CA PRO A 48 15.83 10.17 3.66
C PRO A 48 17.03 10.90 4.32
N ARG A 49 17.83 10.15 5.06
CA ARG A 49 19.11 10.65 5.59
C ARG A 49 20.12 10.81 4.47
N GLU A 50 20.21 9.81 3.60
CA GLU A 50 21.07 9.80 2.43
C GLU A 50 20.32 9.14 1.25
N GLY A 51 20.77 9.42 0.03
CA GLY A 51 20.19 8.89 -1.17
C GLY A 51 18.91 9.59 -1.62
N ALA A 52 18.17 8.94 -2.50
CA ALA A 52 16.97 9.52 -3.09
C ALA A 52 15.93 8.46 -3.43
N VAL A 53 14.66 8.86 -3.31
CA VAL A 53 13.50 8.14 -3.83
C VAL A 53 12.82 9.02 -4.87
N ARG A 54 12.57 8.45 -6.04
CA ARG A 54 11.74 9.05 -7.08
C ARG A 54 10.51 8.21 -7.30
N VAL A 55 9.36 8.86 -7.36
CA VAL A 55 8.08 8.26 -7.69
C VAL A 55 7.48 9.03 -8.85
N PHE A 56 7.13 8.34 -9.94
CA PHE A 56 6.71 8.93 -11.21
C PHE A 56 7.72 9.93 -11.81
N GLY A 57 9.03 9.73 -11.54
CA GLY A 57 10.09 10.64 -11.95
C GLY A 57 10.33 11.83 -11.00
N GLU A 58 9.43 12.08 -10.05
CA GLU A 58 9.53 13.16 -9.06
C GLU A 58 10.35 12.72 -7.84
N SER A 59 11.29 13.55 -7.40
CA SER A 59 12.09 13.31 -6.19
C SER A 59 11.26 13.68 -4.95
N VAL A 60 10.72 12.66 -4.26
CA VAL A 60 9.75 12.88 -3.17
C VAL A 60 10.29 13.68 -1.99
N GLY A 61 11.59 13.65 -1.74
CA GLY A 61 12.23 14.38 -0.65
C GLY A 61 12.39 15.90 -0.87
N THR A 62 12.15 16.39 -2.10
CA THR A 62 12.40 17.79 -2.48
C THR A 62 11.18 18.53 -3.01
N LEU A 63 10.02 17.86 -3.03
CA LEU A 63 8.77 18.45 -3.50
C LEU A 63 8.29 19.56 -2.56
N ASP A 64 7.74 20.62 -3.13
CA ASP A 64 6.94 21.58 -2.40
C ASP A 64 5.56 21.00 -2.00
N GLU A 65 4.79 21.75 -1.26
CA GLU A 65 3.49 21.29 -0.75
C GLU A 65 2.51 20.95 -1.89
N ALA A 66 2.43 21.78 -2.92
CA ALA A 66 1.51 21.60 -4.04
C ALA A 66 1.89 20.36 -4.87
N ALA A 67 3.17 20.18 -5.19
CA ALA A 67 3.69 19.01 -5.89
C ALA A 67 3.53 17.74 -5.05
N SER A 68 3.75 17.82 -3.73
CA SER A 68 3.52 16.70 -2.80
C SER A 68 2.04 16.27 -2.76
N LEU A 69 1.10 17.21 -2.76
CA LEU A 69 -0.34 16.91 -2.82
C LEU A 69 -0.70 16.28 -4.17
N ALA A 70 -0.18 16.82 -5.27
CA ALA A 70 -0.39 16.28 -6.61
C ALA A 70 0.14 14.84 -6.72
N LEU A 71 1.35 14.57 -6.24
CA LEU A 71 1.91 13.22 -6.18
C LEU A 71 1.01 12.28 -5.37
N ARG A 72 0.66 12.66 -4.13
CA ARG A 72 -0.15 11.83 -3.24
C ARG A 72 -1.55 11.54 -3.80
N SER A 73 -2.12 12.42 -4.62
CA SER A 73 -3.41 12.17 -5.28
C SER A 73 -3.37 11.01 -6.29
N ARG A 74 -2.17 10.57 -6.70
CA ARG A 74 -1.93 9.43 -7.60
C ARG A 74 -1.58 8.15 -6.84
N LEU A 75 -1.42 8.24 -5.51
CA LEU A 75 -1.06 7.12 -4.64
C LEU A 75 -2.29 6.58 -3.94
N GLY A 76 -2.38 5.26 -3.80
CA GLY A 76 -3.27 4.57 -2.88
C GLY A 76 -2.47 3.98 -1.75
N PHE A 77 -2.87 4.23 -0.51
CA PHE A 77 -2.20 3.67 0.66
C PHE A 77 -3.14 2.81 1.49
N ALA A 78 -2.74 1.55 1.71
CA ALA A 78 -3.44 0.57 2.51
C ALA A 78 -2.52 0.02 3.59
N ALA A 79 -2.76 0.40 4.86
CA ALA A 79 -2.04 -0.11 6.01
C ALA A 79 -2.94 -1.00 6.87
N GLN A 80 -2.36 -2.00 7.54
CA GLN A 80 -3.09 -2.86 8.45
C GLN A 80 -3.74 -2.04 9.57
N ALA A 81 -5.08 -2.04 9.62
CA ALA A 81 -5.92 -1.49 10.71
C ALA A 81 -5.65 -0.04 11.14
N GLU A 82 -4.54 0.54 10.76
CA GLU A 82 -4.20 1.93 11.05
C GLU A 82 -4.84 2.87 10.04
N GLY A 83 -5.29 4.02 10.54
CA GLY A 83 -5.90 5.06 9.71
C GLY A 83 -7.39 4.87 9.43
N LEU A 84 -8.07 3.89 10.04
CA LEU A 84 -9.53 3.90 10.16
C LEU A 84 -9.93 4.82 11.31
N ILE A 85 -10.86 5.71 11.05
CA ILE A 85 -11.41 6.63 12.06
C ILE A 85 -12.43 5.85 12.89
N GLY A 86 -12.16 5.64 14.17
CA GLY A 86 -12.87 4.72 15.04
C GLY A 86 -14.37 5.02 15.21
N HIS A 87 -14.76 6.30 15.22
CA HIS A 87 -16.16 6.72 15.36
C HIS A 87 -16.95 6.73 14.04
N LEU A 88 -16.31 6.49 12.91
CA LEU A 88 -16.96 6.36 11.61
C LEU A 88 -17.19 4.89 11.28
N ALA A 89 -18.31 4.57 10.64
CA ALA A 89 -18.54 3.25 10.08
C ALA A 89 -17.48 2.93 9.00
N LEU A 90 -17.25 1.64 8.72
CA LEU A 90 -16.29 1.27 7.68
C LEU A 90 -16.64 1.87 6.32
N TRP A 91 -17.93 1.97 5.99
CA TRP A 91 -18.40 2.62 4.77
C TRP A 91 -17.97 4.08 4.68
N GLU A 92 -18.12 4.83 5.77
CA GLU A 92 -17.71 6.24 5.83
C GLU A 92 -16.18 6.36 5.69
N ASN A 93 -15.44 5.46 6.34
CA ASN A 93 -13.98 5.37 6.18
C ASN A 93 -13.55 5.10 4.73
N ILE A 94 -14.25 4.20 4.02
CA ILE A 94 -13.99 3.88 2.61
C ILE A 94 -14.17 5.12 1.73
N LEU A 95 -15.15 5.96 2.03
CA LEU A 95 -15.50 7.13 1.23
C LEU A 95 -14.65 8.37 1.50
N LEU A 96 -13.80 8.39 2.53
CA LEU A 96 -13.00 9.57 2.87
C LEU A 96 -12.13 10.07 1.70
N GLY A 97 -11.44 9.17 1.00
CA GLY A 97 -10.60 9.53 -0.13
C GLY A 97 -11.37 10.10 -1.32
N PRO A 98 -12.34 9.37 -1.88
CA PRO A 98 -13.19 9.84 -2.96
C PRO A 98 -13.97 11.11 -2.63
N GLY A 99 -14.49 11.21 -1.39
CA GLY A 99 -15.22 12.38 -0.91
C GLY A 99 -14.38 13.66 -0.90
N TYR A 100 -13.11 13.55 -0.54
CA TYR A 100 -12.19 14.69 -0.54
C TYR A 100 -11.85 15.18 -1.95
N HIS A 101 -11.67 14.28 -2.90
CA HIS A 101 -11.24 14.63 -4.26
C HIS A 101 -12.39 14.93 -5.23
N GLN A 102 -13.63 14.66 -4.87
CA GLN A 102 -14.86 14.91 -5.66
C GLN A 102 -14.76 14.50 -7.16
N ARG A 103 -13.96 13.50 -7.49
CA ARG A 103 -13.64 13.11 -8.87
C ARG A 103 -14.63 12.13 -9.48
N GLN A 104 -15.59 11.61 -8.71
CA GLN A 104 -16.50 10.56 -9.15
C GLN A 104 -17.95 10.87 -8.76
N THR A 105 -18.89 10.46 -9.62
CA THR A 105 -20.31 10.46 -9.29
C THR A 105 -20.64 9.33 -8.32
N ALA A 106 -21.72 9.45 -7.54
CA ALA A 106 -22.17 8.41 -6.63
C ALA A 106 -22.41 7.06 -7.35
N ALA A 107 -22.99 7.10 -8.56
CA ALA A 107 -23.19 5.89 -9.37
C ALA A 107 -21.87 5.25 -9.85
N GLY A 108 -20.90 6.07 -10.26
CA GLY A 108 -19.56 5.59 -10.64
C GLY A 108 -18.82 4.95 -9.47
N LEU A 109 -18.97 5.55 -8.27
CA LEU A 109 -18.38 5.03 -7.05
C LEU A 109 -18.99 3.68 -6.64
N ASP A 110 -20.32 3.54 -6.68
CA ASP A 110 -21.00 2.27 -6.40
C ASP A 110 -20.59 1.17 -7.39
N ALA A 111 -20.53 1.49 -8.68
CA ALA A 111 -20.04 0.54 -9.69
C ALA A 111 -18.60 0.09 -9.43
N ARG A 112 -17.72 1.03 -9.05
CA ARG A 112 -16.33 0.72 -8.74
C ARG A 112 -16.19 -0.17 -7.49
N VAL A 113 -16.94 0.14 -6.42
CA VAL A 113 -16.97 -0.71 -5.21
C VAL A 113 -17.42 -2.13 -5.54
N ARG A 114 -18.48 -2.30 -6.36
CA ARG A 114 -18.94 -3.62 -6.80
C ARG A 114 -17.86 -4.40 -7.54
N THR A 115 -17.15 -3.75 -8.46
CA THR A 115 -16.04 -4.36 -9.19
C THR A 115 -14.94 -4.84 -8.24
N LEU A 116 -14.49 -3.97 -7.33
CA LEU A 116 -13.43 -4.27 -6.37
C LEU A 116 -13.83 -5.40 -5.40
N LEU A 117 -15.07 -5.40 -4.90
CA LEU A 117 -15.60 -6.49 -4.08
C LEU A 117 -15.70 -7.80 -4.85
N GLY A 118 -16.07 -7.75 -6.13
CA GLY A 118 -16.09 -8.91 -7.02
C GLY A 118 -14.72 -9.56 -7.13
N TRP A 119 -13.65 -8.79 -7.23
CA TRP A 119 -12.27 -9.33 -7.24
C TRP A 119 -11.87 -9.96 -5.91
N CYS A 120 -12.37 -9.45 -4.77
CA CYS A 120 -12.19 -10.09 -3.46
C CYS A 120 -13.06 -11.34 -3.27
N GLY A 121 -13.94 -11.67 -4.22
CA GLY A 121 -14.91 -12.74 -4.04
C GLY A 121 -15.87 -12.51 -2.89
N TRP A 122 -16.18 -11.23 -2.57
CA TRP A 122 -17.07 -10.89 -1.45
C TRP A 122 -18.41 -10.38 -1.98
N PRO A 123 -19.52 -11.08 -1.65
CA PRO A 123 -20.85 -10.66 -2.08
C PRO A 123 -21.19 -9.25 -1.59
N VAL A 124 -21.69 -8.41 -2.48
CA VAL A 124 -21.93 -6.98 -2.22
C VAL A 124 -22.87 -6.76 -1.02
N GLU A 125 -23.92 -7.58 -0.89
CA GLU A 125 -24.90 -7.42 0.19
C GLU A 125 -24.31 -7.79 1.57
N GLU A 126 -23.44 -8.80 1.61
CA GLU A 126 -22.69 -9.15 2.84
C GLU A 126 -21.73 -8.03 3.23
N ALA A 127 -20.96 -7.52 2.24
CA ALA A 127 -20.05 -6.42 2.45
C ALA A 127 -20.77 -5.15 2.91
N ARG A 128 -21.93 -4.82 2.34
CA ARG A 128 -22.75 -3.68 2.76
C ARG A 128 -23.19 -3.79 4.22
N THR A 129 -23.55 -5.01 4.65
CA THR A 129 -23.92 -5.26 6.05
C THR A 129 -22.71 -5.09 6.98
N ALA A 130 -21.57 -5.68 6.60
CA ALA A 130 -20.34 -5.57 7.37
C ALA A 130 -19.84 -4.13 7.49
N PHE A 131 -19.92 -3.35 6.40
CA PHE A 131 -19.43 -1.98 6.37
C PHE A 131 -20.26 -0.95 7.14
N ARG A 132 -21.40 -1.34 7.70
CA ARG A 132 -22.16 -0.51 8.65
C ARG A 132 -21.53 -0.48 10.04
N ARG A 133 -20.64 -1.44 10.35
CA ARG A 133 -19.95 -1.53 11.64
C ARG A 133 -18.87 -0.48 11.77
N GLN A 134 -18.60 -0.10 13.01
CA GLN A 134 -17.41 0.67 13.34
C GLN A 134 -16.15 -0.24 13.32
N PRO A 135 -14.94 0.32 13.19
CA PRO A 135 -13.72 -0.46 13.11
C PRO A 135 -13.48 -1.42 14.28
N GLU A 136 -13.91 -1.05 15.50
CA GLU A 136 -13.76 -1.89 16.70
C GLU A 136 -14.66 -3.11 16.70
N GLU A 137 -15.83 -3.04 16.03
CA GLU A 137 -16.80 -4.12 15.90
C GLU A 137 -16.50 -5.04 14.70
N ALA A 138 -15.61 -4.61 13.83
CA ALA A 138 -15.32 -5.29 12.57
C ALA A 138 -14.24 -6.36 12.74
N THR A 139 -14.35 -7.42 11.96
CA THR A 139 -13.32 -8.45 11.87
C THR A 139 -12.04 -7.91 11.22
N PRO A 140 -10.88 -8.56 11.42
CA PRO A 140 -9.63 -8.18 10.75
C PRO A 140 -9.78 -8.10 9.21
N PHE A 141 -10.52 -9.03 8.60
CA PHE A 141 -10.76 -9.05 7.16
C PHE A 141 -11.63 -7.87 6.69
N GLU A 142 -12.69 -7.55 7.42
CA GLU A 142 -13.55 -6.39 7.11
C GLU A 142 -12.75 -5.08 7.16
N ARG A 143 -11.91 -4.90 8.19
CA ARG A 143 -11.02 -3.74 8.30
C ARG A 143 -10.00 -3.67 7.17
N ALA A 144 -9.30 -4.76 6.90
CA ALA A 144 -8.30 -4.82 5.83
C ALA A 144 -8.93 -4.53 4.46
N THR A 145 -10.12 -5.09 4.19
CA THR A 145 -10.84 -4.82 2.93
C THR A 145 -11.31 -3.38 2.85
N ALA A 146 -11.77 -2.78 3.95
CA ALA A 146 -12.17 -1.36 3.97
C ALA A 146 -11.00 -0.44 3.67
N VAL A 147 -9.83 -0.66 4.26
CA VAL A 147 -8.60 0.09 3.99
C VAL A 147 -8.16 -0.09 2.55
N TRP A 148 -8.20 -1.32 2.04
CA TRP A 148 -7.85 -1.65 0.66
C TRP A 148 -8.80 -0.96 -0.35
N LEU A 149 -10.12 -1.01 -0.11
CA LEU A 149 -11.10 -0.31 -0.95
C LEU A 149 -10.86 1.20 -0.94
N ARG A 150 -10.66 1.81 0.24
CA ARG A 150 -10.36 3.24 0.35
C ARG A 150 -9.16 3.65 -0.49
N ALA A 151 -8.10 2.83 -0.47
CA ALA A 151 -6.90 3.08 -1.23
C ALA A 151 -7.13 3.03 -2.75
N LEU A 152 -8.03 2.14 -3.23
CA LEU A 152 -8.24 1.91 -4.66
C LEU A 152 -9.36 2.72 -5.30
N LEU A 153 -10.30 3.25 -4.51
CA LEU A 153 -11.43 3.98 -5.05
C LEU A 153 -11.03 5.25 -5.79
N GLY A 154 -9.92 5.87 -5.42
CA GLY A 154 -9.34 7.00 -6.15
C GLY A 154 -8.74 6.65 -7.52
N GLY A 155 -8.62 5.37 -7.85
CA GLY A 155 -7.96 4.90 -9.07
C GLY A 155 -6.46 5.19 -9.11
N PRO A 156 -5.69 4.91 -8.04
CA PRO A 156 -4.28 5.27 -7.97
C PRO A 156 -3.45 4.60 -9.06
N GLU A 157 -2.36 5.26 -9.45
CA GLU A 157 -1.35 4.68 -10.35
C GLU A 157 -0.37 3.80 -9.58
N LEU A 158 -0.12 4.12 -8.31
CA LEU A 158 0.70 3.32 -7.41
C LEU A 158 -0.09 2.97 -6.15
N LEU A 159 -0.27 1.67 -5.90
CA LEU A 159 -0.80 1.13 -4.65
C LEU A 159 0.36 0.75 -3.73
N VAL A 160 0.37 1.30 -2.51
CA VAL A 160 1.31 0.93 -1.44
C VAL A 160 0.55 0.23 -0.33
N CYS A 161 0.91 -1.02 -0.05
CA CYS A 161 0.33 -1.83 1.02
C CYS A 161 1.37 -2.06 2.13
N GLU A 162 1.09 -1.55 3.33
CA GLU A 162 1.93 -1.76 4.51
C GLU A 162 1.33 -2.83 5.40
N ASN A 163 1.98 -3.99 5.47
CA ASN A 163 1.60 -5.11 6.36
C ASN A 163 0.09 -5.44 6.34
N LEU A 164 -0.57 -5.26 5.20
CA LEU A 164 -2.03 -5.33 5.04
C LEU A 164 -2.62 -6.68 5.46
N PHE A 165 -1.84 -7.75 5.40
CA PHE A 165 -2.30 -9.12 5.59
C PHE A 165 -2.16 -9.63 7.03
N GLY A 166 -1.67 -8.81 7.95
CA GLY A 166 -1.47 -9.20 9.35
C GLY A 166 -2.78 -9.64 10.02
N GLY A 167 -2.75 -10.80 10.71
CA GLY A 167 -3.90 -11.33 11.42
C GLY A 167 -5.02 -11.91 10.54
N LEU A 168 -4.83 -11.99 9.20
CA LEU A 168 -5.79 -12.61 8.29
C LEU A 168 -5.55 -14.12 8.17
N ALA A 169 -6.62 -14.90 8.01
CA ALA A 169 -6.54 -16.30 7.61
C ALA A 169 -6.01 -16.43 6.17
N ALA A 170 -5.40 -17.58 5.82
CA ALA A 170 -4.78 -17.78 4.52
C ALA A 170 -5.73 -17.49 3.33
N GLU A 171 -6.97 -17.95 3.40
CA GLU A 171 -7.97 -17.69 2.35
C GLU A 171 -8.30 -16.19 2.24
N GLN A 172 -8.39 -15.48 3.36
CA GLN A 172 -8.65 -14.03 3.37
C GLN A 172 -7.50 -13.24 2.76
N ARG A 173 -6.25 -13.62 3.06
CA ARG A 173 -5.06 -13.05 2.42
C ARG A 173 -5.09 -13.25 0.92
N ARG A 174 -5.34 -14.51 0.50
CA ARG A 174 -5.41 -14.85 -0.92
C ARG A 174 -6.42 -14.00 -1.67
N ARG A 175 -7.62 -13.81 -1.13
CA ARG A 175 -8.65 -12.96 -1.73
C ARG A 175 -8.15 -11.52 -1.98
N LEU A 176 -7.47 -10.90 -1.01
CA LEU A 176 -6.94 -9.55 -1.17
C LEU A 176 -5.72 -9.51 -2.10
N ILE A 177 -4.89 -10.55 -2.12
CA ILE A 177 -3.77 -10.68 -3.07
C ILE A 177 -4.32 -10.79 -4.50
N ASP A 178 -5.23 -11.73 -4.77
CA ASP A 178 -5.84 -11.94 -6.08
C ASP A 178 -6.57 -10.68 -6.57
N ALA A 179 -7.25 -9.97 -5.66
CA ALA A 179 -7.89 -8.70 -5.98
C ALA A 179 -6.87 -7.59 -6.33
N SER A 180 -5.73 -7.56 -5.64
CA SER A 180 -4.65 -6.59 -5.93
C SER A 180 -3.96 -6.90 -7.27
N VAL A 181 -3.79 -8.17 -7.61
CA VAL A 181 -3.31 -8.61 -8.94
C VAL A 181 -4.32 -8.23 -10.02
N SER A 182 -5.63 -8.45 -9.78
CA SER A 182 -6.69 -8.05 -10.72
C SER A 182 -6.70 -6.54 -10.95
N TYR A 183 -6.49 -5.74 -9.89
CA TYR A 183 -6.37 -4.29 -9.99
C TYR A 183 -5.18 -3.86 -10.87
N LEU A 184 -4.03 -4.49 -10.68
CA LEU A 184 -2.84 -4.23 -11.47
C LEU A 184 -3.05 -4.61 -12.94
N SER A 185 -3.65 -5.78 -13.19
CA SER A 185 -3.91 -6.30 -14.53
C SER A 185 -4.93 -5.49 -15.34
N GLU A 186 -5.83 -4.75 -14.66
CA GLU A 186 -6.80 -3.87 -15.33
C GLU A 186 -6.11 -2.73 -16.10
N ASN A 187 -4.93 -2.27 -15.64
CA ASN A 187 -4.18 -1.21 -16.30
C ASN A 187 -2.66 -1.40 -16.10
N PRO A 188 -1.93 -1.74 -17.18
CA PRO A 188 -0.49 -2.01 -17.11
C PRO A 188 0.38 -0.78 -16.78
N SER A 189 -0.20 0.43 -16.75
CA SER A 189 0.51 1.62 -16.28
C SER A 189 0.57 1.74 -14.74
N ARG A 190 -0.17 0.90 -14.03
CA ARG A 190 -0.17 0.85 -12.55
C ARG A 190 1.02 0.07 -12.00
N CYS A 191 1.28 0.25 -10.72
CA CYS A 191 2.24 -0.53 -9.95
C CYS A 191 1.66 -0.82 -8.55
N SER A 192 2.03 -1.96 -7.98
CA SER A 192 1.67 -2.29 -6.60
C SER A 192 2.93 -2.63 -5.81
N VAL A 193 3.07 -2.03 -4.64
CA VAL A 193 4.18 -2.23 -3.71
C VAL A 193 3.64 -2.78 -2.40
N PHE A 194 4.12 -3.93 -1.99
CA PHE A 194 3.82 -4.54 -0.70
C PHE A 194 5.04 -4.45 0.21
N VAL A 195 4.89 -3.79 1.33
CA VAL A 195 5.92 -3.71 2.38
C VAL A 195 5.53 -4.68 3.48
N LEU A 196 6.34 -5.74 3.62
CA LEU A 196 6.11 -6.87 4.51
C LEU A 196 7.10 -6.83 5.68
N VAL A 197 6.67 -7.29 6.86
CA VAL A 197 7.56 -7.55 7.98
C VAL A 197 7.88 -9.03 8.03
N GLY A 198 9.13 -9.39 7.66
CA GLY A 198 9.55 -10.76 7.44
C GLY A 198 9.06 -11.35 6.12
N ASP A 199 9.50 -12.54 5.81
CA ASP A 199 9.41 -13.21 4.49
C ASP A 199 8.23 -14.19 4.33
N ARG A 200 7.48 -14.44 5.40
CA ARG A 200 6.43 -15.49 5.45
C ARG A 200 5.36 -15.40 4.37
N LEU A 201 5.13 -14.21 3.81
CA LEU A 201 4.06 -13.97 2.83
C LEU A 201 4.56 -13.92 1.39
N ILE A 202 5.86 -14.07 1.14
CA ILE A 202 6.44 -13.94 -0.20
C ILE A 202 5.91 -15.04 -1.12
N GLU A 203 5.84 -16.28 -0.63
CA GLU A 203 5.33 -17.42 -1.42
C GLU A 203 3.85 -17.25 -1.79
N GLU A 204 3.03 -16.66 -0.90
CA GLU A 204 1.63 -16.40 -1.18
C GLU A 204 1.46 -15.21 -2.15
N LEU A 205 2.27 -14.16 -1.99
CA LEU A 205 2.20 -12.92 -2.78
C LEU A 205 2.75 -13.08 -4.20
N GLN A 206 3.77 -13.94 -4.38
CA GLN A 206 4.45 -14.17 -5.66
C GLN A 206 4.83 -12.85 -6.39
N PRO A 207 5.59 -11.96 -5.76
CA PRO A 207 5.92 -10.69 -6.36
C PRO A 207 6.79 -10.86 -7.60
N THR A 208 6.62 -9.98 -8.60
CA THR A 208 7.47 -9.96 -9.80
C THR A 208 8.88 -9.48 -9.47
N THR A 209 9.00 -8.63 -8.44
CA THR A 209 10.28 -8.09 -7.98
C THR A 209 10.32 -8.07 -6.45
N LEU A 210 11.44 -8.52 -5.87
CA LEU A 210 11.62 -8.65 -4.43
C LEU A 210 12.88 -7.92 -3.97
N PHE A 211 12.73 -7.11 -2.92
CA PHE A 211 13.81 -6.38 -2.28
C PHE A 211 13.82 -6.63 -0.78
N TYR A 212 15.01 -6.59 -0.18
CA TYR A 212 15.21 -6.70 1.26
C TYR A 212 15.77 -5.39 1.81
N LEU A 213 15.13 -4.85 2.84
CA LEU A 213 15.68 -3.75 3.62
C LEU A 213 16.67 -4.32 4.65
N SER A 214 17.89 -3.80 4.69
CA SER A 214 18.88 -4.18 5.67
C SER A 214 18.87 -3.25 6.88
N LEU A 215 19.10 -3.76 8.08
CA LEU A 215 19.25 -2.89 9.26
C LEU A 215 20.46 -1.98 9.11
N ARG A 216 20.34 -0.76 9.58
CA ARG A 216 21.48 0.14 9.65
C ARG A 216 22.45 -0.34 10.71
N GLY A 217 23.60 -0.86 10.32
CA GLY A 217 24.62 -1.40 11.23
C GLY A 217 25.09 -2.82 10.91
N ASP A 218 24.33 -3.58 10.12
CA ASP A 218 24.69 -4.97 9.80
C ASP A 218 25.85 -5.11 8.78
N PHE A 219 26.27 -4.02 8.15
CA PHE A 219 27.32 -4.02 7.12
C PHE A 219 28.77 -4.16 7.66
N ARG A 220 28.98 -4.39 8.94
CA ARG A 220 30.33 -4.63 9.47
C ARG A 220 30.83 -6.06 9.22
N ALA A 221 30.01 -6.99 8.79
CA ALA A 221 30.36 -8.41 8.67
C ALA A 221 30.82 -8.84 7.26
N GLU A 222 30.44 -8.15 6.19
CA GLU A 222 30.73 -8.57 4.81
C GLU A 222 32.02 -7.98 4.19
N ALA A 223 32.67 -7.02 4.86
CA ALA A 223 33.94 -6.45 4.40
C ALA A 223 35.19 -7.17 4.91
N GLN A 224 35.06 -8.32 5.57
CA GLN A 224 36.16 -9.10 6.12
C GLN A 224 36.10 -10.60 5.74
N ALA A 225 35.53 -10.96 4.60
CA ALA A 225 35.61 -12.33 4.06
C ALA A 225 36.28 -12.33 2.69
#